data_944a18e2633b7aafb7b57689cc3e136f
#
_entry.id   944a18e2633b7aafb7b57689cc3e136f
#
_cell.length_a   1.000
_cell.length_b   1.000
_cell.length_c   1.000
_cell.angle_alpha   90.00
_cell.angle_beta   90.00
_cell.angle_gamma   90.00
#
_symmetry.space_group_name_H-M   'P 1'
#
loop_
_entity.id
_entity.type
_entity.pdbx_description
1 polymer ?
#
loop_
_entity_poly.entity_id
_entity_poly.type
_entity_poly.pdbx_seq_one_letter_code
_entity_poly.pdbx_strand_id
1 'polypeptide(L)'
;GVETWLMYFTIQDTLADVESILNGDYPDKLDNYYYPVGRIAMLRNINVLCDKSNFLGDLKKRLSSYPDKLRETLIQYHLDKLDDTEDLLRAVTRKDVLFYHFAMDLAIDNFLQALFAVNKTYFPSRKRTLNFIEGFKIKPEKCSEKLLEVVRLGGFAEGIEKSYAIWSGLVDELKELSSIQCD
;
A
#
# COMPACT_ATOMS: atom_id res chain seq x y z
N GLY A 1 29.35 -7.70 -13.42
CA GLY A 1 29.14 -8.25 -12.07
C GLY A 1 27.68 -8.14 -11.68
N VAL A 2 27.24 -9.01 -10.78
CA VAL A 2 25.90 -8.93 -10.19
C VAL A 2 26.03 -8.23 -8.85
N GLU A 3 25.31 -7.12 -8.66
CA GLU A 3 25.26 -6.42 -7.39
C GLU A 3 24.38 -7.21 -6.44
N THR A 4 24.86 -7.49 -5.22
CA THR A 4 24.15 -8.29 -4.22
C THR A 4 24.07 -7.50 -2.92
N TRP A 5 22.86 -7.40 -2.37
CA TRP A 5 22.59 -6.76 -1.09
C TRP A 5 22.29 -7.83 -0.04
N LEU A 6 22.96 -7.74 1.11
CA LEU A 6 22.73 -8.63 2.25
C LEU A 6 22.05 -7.85 3.36
N MET A 7 20.95 -8.41 3.86
CA MET A 7 20.24 -7.91 5.04
C MET A 7 20.14 -9.01 6.08
N TYR A 8 20.33 -8.64 7.33
CA TYR A 8 20.31 -9.56 8.46
C TYR A 8 19.14 -9.20 9.38
N PHE A 9 18.36 -10.19 9.73
CA PHE A 9 17.28 -10.11 10.71
C PHE A 9 17.44 -11.20 11.73
N THR A 10 17.17 -10.91 13.01
CA THR A 10 17.09 -11.99 14.00
C THR A 10 15.76 -12.72 13.86
N ILE A 11 15.73 -13.99 14.29
CA ILE A 11 14.49 -14.78 14.34
C ILE A 11 13.50 -14.11 15.30
N GLN A 12 13.99 -13.61 16.45
CA GLN A 12 13.18 -13.00 17.48
C GLN A 12 12.48 -11.72 16.97
N ASP A 13 13.22 -10.81 16.33
CA ASP A 13 12.63 -9.57 15.76
C ASP A 13 11.65 -9.90 14.65
N THR A 14 12.00 -10.89 13.79
CA THR A 14 11.11 -11.31 12.70
C THR A 14 9.78 -11.87 13.25
N LEU A 15 9.81 -12.67 14.31
CA LEU A 15 8.60 -13.18 14.94
C LEU A 15 7.77 -12.06 15.59
N ALA A 16 8.43 -11.13 16.31
CA ALA A 16 7.76 -10.02 16.95
C ALA A 16 7.04 -9.14 15.91
N ASP A 17 7.69 -8.81 14.80
CA ASP A 17 7.10 -8.04 13.69
C ASP A 17 5.89 -8.78 13.09
N VAL A 18 6.05 -10.08 12.82
CA VAL A 18 4.96 -10.90 12.26
C VAL A 18 3.77 -10.95 13.19
N GLU A 19 3.98 -11.17 14.50
CA GLU A 19 2.91 -11.20 15.51
C GLU A 19 2.17 -9.87 15.56
N SER A 20 2.90 -8.77 15.68
CA SER A 20 2.32 -7.43 15.74
C SER A 20 1.45 -7.14 14.53
N ILE A 21 1.98 -7.38 13.31
CA ILE A 21 1.23 -7.12 12.07
C ILE A 21 0.00 -8.03 11.97
N LEU A 22 0.14 -9.34 12.20
CA LEU A 22 -1.00 -10.26 12.08
C LEU A 22 -2.09 -10.02 13.12
N ASN A 23 -1.73 -9.46 14.28
CA ASN A 23 -2.68 -9.04 15.30
C ASN A 23 -3.37 -7.70 14.98
N GLY A 24 -2.97 -7.02 13.92
CA GLY A 24 -3.51 -5.72 13.53
C GLY A 24 -2.94 -4.56 14.33
N ASP A 25 -1.83 -4.77 15.05
CA ASP A 25 -1.07 -3.71 15.72
C ASP A 25 -0.20 -3.02 14.65
N TYR A 26 -0.84 -2.22 13.79
CA TYR A 26 -0.18 -1.61 12.65
C TYR A 26 0.70 -0.43 13.10
N PRO A 27 2.03 -0.49 12.94
CA PRO A 27 2.90 0.61 13.30
C PRO A 27 2.76 1.77 12.31
N ASP A 28 2.59 2.99 12.84
CA ASP A 28 2.47 4.23 12.07
C ASP A 28 3.80 4.71 11.43
N LYS A 29 4.79 3.84 11.29
CA LYS A 29 6.12 4.25 10.78
C LYS A 29 6.62 3.30 9.71
N LEU A 30 7.14 3.90 8.62
CA LEU A 30 8.04 3.22 7.71
C LEU A 30 9.28 2.75 8.51
N ASP A 31 9.54 1.47 8.50
CA ASP A 31 10.75 0.91 9.07
C ASP A 31 11.88 1.04 8.04
N ASN A 32 12.90 1.83 8.37
CA ASN A 32 14.15 2.11 7.62
C ASN A 32 14.12 2.01 6.09
N TYR A 33 13.57 0.96 5.49
CA TYR A 33 13.50 0.74 4.04
C TYR A 33 12.26 -0.05 3.60
N TYR A 34 11.43 -0.53 4.55
CA TYR A 34 10.28 -1.37 4.27
C TYR A 34 9.04 -0.87 4.98
N TYR A 35 7.91 -0.99 4.30
CA TYR A 35 6.64 -0.93 4.99
C TYR A 35 6.54 -2.11 5.95
N PRO A 36 5.93 -1.97 7.12
CA PRO A 36 5.74 -3.09 8.05
C PRO A 36 5.09 -4.30 7.38
N VAL A 37 4.02 -4.09 6.62
CA VAL A 37 3.33 -5.13 5.83
C VAL A 37 4.20 -5.64 4.68
N GLY A 38 5.09 -4.81 4.14
CA GLY A 38 6.03 -5.18 3.08
C GLY A 38 7.02 -6.24 3.51
N ARG A 39 7.42 -6.22 4.78
CA ARG A 39 8.26 -7.28 5.37
C ARG A 39 7.54 -8.63 5.37
N ILE A 40 6.25 -8.64 5.69
CA ILE A 40 5.40 -9.84 5.61
C ILE A 40 5.29 -10.33 4.17
N ALA A 41 5.04 -9.43 3.22
CA ALA A 41 4.98 -9.77 1.79
C ALA A 41 6.28 -10.40 1.29
N MET A 42 7.44 -9.86 1.73
CA MET A 42 8.76 -10.42 1.41
C MET A 42 8.91 -11.83 1.97
N LEU A 43 8.62 -12.04 3.26
CA LEU A 43 8.75 -13.35 3.92
C LEU A 43 7.85 -14.40 3.28
N ARG A 44 6.62 -14.04 2.89
CA ARG A 44 5.71 -14.94 2.19
C ARG A 44 6.26 -15.41 0.85
N ASN A 45 6.96 -14.55 0.13
CA ASN A 45 7.42 -14.80 -1.25
C ASN A 45 8.91 -15.14 -1.35
N ILE A 46 9.61 -15.26 -0.22
CA ILE A 46 11.05 -15.55 -0.19
C ILE A 46 11.38 -16.90 -0.83
N ASN A 47 12.44 -16.95 -1.62
CA ASN A 47 13.04 -18.20 -2.08
C ASN A 47 14.01 -18.70 -1.01
N VAL A 48 13.66 -19.81 -0.37
CA VAL A 48 14.45 -20.38 0.72
C VAL A 48 15.59 -21.19 0.15
N LEU A 49 16.83 -20.77 0.39
CA LEU A 49 18.05 -21.49 -0.04
C LEU A 49 18.52 -22.49 1.03
N CYS A 50 18.32 -22.17 2.30
CA CYS A 50 18.69 -23.04 3.42
C CYS A 50 17.76 -22.75 4.62
N ASP A 51 17.13 -23.80 5.16
CA ASP A 51 16.26 -23.73 6.34
C ASP A 51 16.37 -25.00 7.16
N LYS A 52 17.44 -25.11 7.95
CA LYS A 52 17.75 -26.33 8.73
C LYS A 52 16.72 -26.66 9.81
N SER A 53 16.03 -25.63 10.32
CA SER A 53 15.02 -25.77 11.40
C SER A 53 13.58 -25.79 10.87
N ASN A 54 13.37 -25.67 9.57
CA ASN A 54 12.06 -25.48 8.95
C ASN A 54 11.33 -24.20 9.41
N PHE A 55 12.05 -23.25 9.99
CA PHE A 55 11.50 -21.99 10.50
C PHE A 55 10.80 -21.18 9.41
N LEU A 56 11.46 -20.99 8.26
CA LEU A 56 10.88 -20.24 7.14
C LEU A 56 9.72 -20.99 6.50
N GLY A 57 9.78 -22.32 6.45
CA GLY A 57 8.68 -23.15 5.97
C GLY A 57 7.41 -22.98 6.79
N ASP A 58 7.52 -23.00 8.11
CA ASP A 58 6.39 -22.82 9.03
C ASP A 58 5.88 -21.38 9.01
N LEU A 59 6.78 -20.40 8.93
CA LEU A 59 6.42 -18.99 8.80
C LEU A 59 5.61 -18.75 7.51
N LYS A 60 6.05 -19.29 6.38
CA LYS A 60 5.30 -19.18 5.10
C LYS A 60 3.90 -19.78 5.17
N LYS A 61 3.74 -20.93 5.81
CA LYS A 61 2.41 -21.52 6.05
C LYS A 61 1.53 -20.59 6.86
N ARG A 62 2.06 -20.00 7.92
CA ARG A 62 1.35 -19.05 8.77
C ARG A 62 0.94 -17.78 7.99
N LEU A 63 1.80 -17.29 7.12
CA LEU A 63 1.56 -16.12 6.28
C LEU A 63 0.71 -16.41 5.03
N SER A 64 0.28 -17.65 4.80
CA SER A 64 -0.55 -18.02 3.64
C SER A 64 -1.96 -17.43 3.69
N SER A 65 -2.51 -17.25 4.89
CA SER A 65 -3.79 -16.56 5.12
C SER A 65 -3.58 -15.09 5.42
N TYR A 66 -4.51 -14.24 4.98
CA TYR A 66 -4.53 -12.82 5.31
C TYR A 66 -5.56 -12.59 6.41
N PRO A 67 -5.17 -12.15 7.63
CA PRO A 67 -6.09 -12.00 8.74
C PRO A 67 -7.14 -10.89 8.49
N ASP A 68 -8.39 -11.16 8.85
CA ASP A 68 -9.46 -10.17 8.69
C ASP A 68 -9.24 -8.95 9.58
N LYS A 69 -8.77 -9.14 10.82
CA LYS A 69 -8.42 -8.02 11.70
C LYS A 69 -7.36 -7.10 11.10
N LEU A 70 -6.31 -7.65 10.48
CA LEU A 70 -5.31 -6.84 9.77
C LEU A 70 -5.95 -6.08 8.61
N ARG A 71 -6.81 -6.75 7.83
CA ARG A 71 -7.55 -6.15 6.72
C ARG A 71 -8.34 -4.92 7.18
N GLU A 72 -9.16 -5.09 8.21
CA GLU A 72 -10.01 -4.02 8.78
C GLU A 72 -9.15 -2.85 9.28
N THR A 73 -8.11 -3.15 10.06
CA THR A 73 -7.19 -2.12 10.58
C THR A 73 -6.53 -1.31 9.45
N LEU A 74 -6.02 -1.99 8.41
CA LEU A 74 -5.34 -1.31 7.30
C LEU A 74 -6.31 -0.49 6.45
N ILE A 75 -7.49 -1.02 6.14
CA ILE A 75 -8.52 -0.30 5.39
C ILE A 75 -8.90 0.97 6.15
N GLN A 76 -9.27 0.85 7.43
CA GLN A 76 -9.67 2.00 8.24
C GLN A 76 -8.56 3.04 8.33
N TYR A 77 -7.35 2.61 8.71
CA TYR A 77 -6.21 3.51 8.87
C TYR A 77 -5.90 4.31 7.60
N HIS A 78 -5.84 3.64 6.45
CA HIS A 78 -5.47 4.30 5.21
C HIS A 78 -6.60 5.11 4.61
N LEU A 79 -7.87 4.71 4.77
CA LEU A 79 -9.01 5.52 4.34
C LEU A 79 -9.13 6.79 5.16
N ASP A 80 -8.91 6.73 6.49
CA ASP A 80 -8.88 7.93 7.34
C ASP A 80 -7.81 8.93 6.90
N LYS A 81 -6.64 8.44 6.44
CA LYS A 81 -5.60 9.32 5.88
C LYS A 81 -5.98 9.93 4.52
N LEU A 82 -6.82 9.26 3.75
CA LEU A 82 -7.33 9.79 2.48
C LEU A 82 -8.41 10.85 2.66
N ASP A 83 -9.02 10.95 3.85
CA ASP A 83 -9.97 12.01 4.20
C ASP A 83 -9.28 13.36 4.45
N ASP A 84 -7.99 13.35 4.79
CA ASP A 84 -7.19 14.56 4.93
C ASP A 84 -6.75 15.09 3.55
N THR A 85 -7.61 15.93 2.96
CA THR A 85 -7.40 16.51 1.62
C THR A 85 -6.88 17.93 1.65
N GLU A 86 -6.58 18.49 2.83
CA GLU A 86 -6.26 19.92 3.00
C GLU A 86 -5.07 20.36 2.15
N ASP A 87 -3.98 19.59 2.18
CA ASP A 87 -2.77 19.92 1.43
C ASP A 87 -2.96 19.78 -0.09
N LEU A 88 -3.73 18.79 -0.54
CA LEU A 88 -4.08 18.64 -1.95
C LEU A 88 -4.92 19.83 -2.44
N LEU A 89 -5.96 20.22 -1.70
CA LEU A 89 -6.82 21.37 -2.04
C LEU A 89 -6.05 22.69 -2.03
N ARG A 90 -5.14 22.85 -1.07
CA ARG A 90 -4.26 24.02 -0.98
C ARG A 90 -3.33 24.10 -2.19
N ALA A 91 -2.76 22.97 -2.61
CA ALA A 91 -1.91 22.90 -3.79
C ALA A 91 -2.68 23.17 -5.09
N VAL A 92 -3.90 22.63 -5.22
CA VAL A 92 -4.82 22.92 -6.35
C VAL A 92 -5.11 24.40 -6.45
N THR A 93 -5.53 25.02 -5.34
CA THR A 93 -5.88 26.45 -5.29
C THR A 93 -4.73 27.37 -5.69
N ARG A 94 -3.50 26.99 -5.31
CA ARG A 94 -2.28 27.77 -5.59
C ARG A 94 -1.62 27.40 -6.91
N LYS A 95 -2.09 26.35 -7.58
CA LYS A 95 -1.44 25.74 -8.77
C LYS A 95 0.03 25.41 -8.51
N ASP A 96 0.33 24.97 -7.27
CA ASP A 96 1.68 24.62 -6.84
C ASP A 96 1.97 23.17 -7.19
N VAL A 97 2.65 22.96 -8.33
CA VAL A 97 2.95 21.64 -8.89
C VAL A 97 3.81 20.79 -7.92
N LEU A 98 4.84 21.39 -7.32
CA LEU A 98 5.74 20.62 -6.43
C LEU A 98 5.04 20.21 -5.15
N PHE A 99 4.28 21.11 -4.54
CA PHE A 99 3.52 20.79 -3.34
C PHE A 99 2.41 19.77 -3.63
N TYR A 100 1.76 19.88 -4.80
CA TYR A 100 0.79 18.90 -5.25
C TYR A 100 1.38 17.50 -5.37
N HIS A 101 2.57 17.38 -5.98
CA HIS A 101 3.24 16.09 -6.08
C HIS A 101 3.61 15.49 -4.73
N PHE A 102 4.08 16.33 -3.80
CA PHE A 102 4.40 15.88 -2.45
C PHE A 102 3.16 15.33 -1.72
N ALA A 103 2.06 16.06 -1.74
CA ALA A 103 0.81 15.63 -1.11
C ALA A 103 0.20 14.42 -1.83
N MET A 104 0.24 14.40 -3.17
CA MET A 104 -0.30 13.30 -3.98
C MET A 104 0.51 12.00 -3.81
N ASP A 105 1.83 12.08 -3.64
CA ASP A 105 2.65 10.88 -3.36
C ASP A 105 2.20 10.16 -2.09
N LEU A 106 1.95 10.91 -1.02
CA LEU A 106 1.43 10.37 0.23
C LEU A 106 0.00 9.82 0.08
N ALA A 107 -0.85 10.53 -0.66
CA ALA A 107 -2.22 10.10 -0.90
C ALA A 107 -2.27 8.80 -1.73
N ILE A 108 -1.50 8.72 -2.82
CA ILE A 108 -1.40 7.49 -3.64
C ILE A 108 -0.88 6.32 -2.80
N ASP A 109 0.08 6.54 -1.91
CA ASP A 109 0.60 5.48 -1.04
C ASP A 109 -0.49 4.91 -0.13
N ASN A 110 -1.27 5.77 0.53
CA ASN A 110 -2.39 5.34 1.36
C ASN A 110 -3.46 4.60 0.54
N PHE A 111 -3.81 5.12 -0.64
CA PHE A 111 -4.76 4.49 -1.55
C PHE A 111 -4.32 3.07 -1.94
N LEU A 112 -3.05 2.89 -2.30
CA LEU A 112 -2.51 1.60 -2.68
C LEU A 112 -2.55 0.61 -1.51
N GLN A 113 -2.17 1.03 -0.32
CA GLN A 113 -2.18 0.15 0.86
C GLN A 113 -3.61 -0.27 1.22
N ALA A 114 -4.60 0.64 1.18
CA ALA A 114 -6.01 0.31 1.35
C ALA A 114 -6.49 -0.67 0.28
N LEU A 115 -6.19 -0.42 -1.00
CA LEU A 115 -6.59 -1.27 -2.12
C LEU A 115 -6.00 -2.69 -2.00
N PHE A 116 -4.74 -2.82 -1.57
CA PHE A 116 -4.12 -4.12 -1.32
C PHE A 116 -4.81 -4.85 -0.16
N ALA A 117 -5.14 -4.15 0.93
CA ALA A 117 -5.86 -4.72 2.06
C ALA A 117 -7.26 -5.19 1.67
N VAL A 118 -8.01 -4.43 0.87
CA VAL A 118 -9.30 -4.83 0.29
C VAL A 118 -9.18 -6.15 -0.45
N ASN A 119 -8.10 -6.36 -1.19
CA ASN A 119 -7.82 -7.59 -1.95
C ASN A 119 -7.07 -8.67 -1.13
N LYS A 120 -6.99 -8.54 0.20
CA LYS A 120 -6.28 -9.48 1.11
C LYS A 120 -4.87 -9.81 0.61
N THR A 121 -4.16 -8.81 0.12
CA THR A 121 -2.81 -8.92 -0.42
C THR A 121 -1.86 -8.06 0.40
N TYR A 122 -0.80 -8.64 0.92
CA TYR A 122 0.22 -7.88 1.65
C TYR A 122 0.93 -6.91 0.70
N PHE A 123 0.89 -5.62 1.02
CA PHE A 123 1.51 -4.57 0.21
C PHE A 123 3.04 -4.69 0.25
N PRO A 124 3.70 -5.05 -0.85
CA PRO A 124 5.14 -5.34 -0.81
C PRO A 124 6.00 -4.08 -0.80
N SER A 125 5.65 -3.11 -1.61
CA SER A 125 6.31 -1.81 -1.77
C SER A 125 5.61 -1.03 -2.88
N ARG A 126 6.03 0.21 -3.10
CA ARG A 126 5.57 1.04 -4.24
C ARG A 126 6.02 0.54 -5.62
N LYS A 127 6.91 -0.44 -5.68
CA LYS A 127 7.46 -0.93 -6.94
C LYS A 127 6.49 -1.90 -7.62
N ARG A 128 6.27 -1.71 -8.92
CA ARG A 128 5.47 -2.62 -9.76
C ARG A 128 4.02 -2.77 -9.32
N THR A 129 3.46 -1.79 -8.62
CA THR A 129 2.09 -1.85 -8.09
C THR A 129 1.04 -2.03 -9.18
N LEU A 130 1.21 -1.42 -10.35
CA LEU A 130 0.29 -1.59 -11.49
C LEU A 130 0.10 -3.07 -11.88
N ASN A 131 1.17 -3.87 -11.85
CA ASN A 131 1.08 -5.31 -12.17
C ASN A 131 0.17 -6.06 -11.17
N PHE A 132 0.15 -5.65 -9.90
CA PHE A 132 -0.76 -6.22 -8.90
C PHE A 132 -2.19 -5.74 -9.14
N ILE A 133 -2.38 -4.43 -9.39
CA ILE A 133 -3.70 -3.83 -9.61
C ILE A 133 -4.42 -4.50 -10.79
N GLU A 134 -3.73 -4.84 -11.86
CA GLU A 134 -4.32 -5.55 -13.00
C GLU A 134 -4.97 -6.87 -12.59
N GLY A 135 -4.35 -7.61 -11.68
CA GLY A 135 -4.83 -8.90 -11.16
C GLY A 135 -5.91 -8.78 -10.08
N PHE A 136 -6.17 -7.60 -9.51
CA PHE A 136 -7.14 -7.43 -8.43
C PHE A 136 -8.57 -7.59 -8.93
N LYS A 137 -9.38 -8.31 -8.15
CA LYS A 137 -10.82 -8.50 -8.44
C LYS A 137 -11.64 -7.30 -7.99
N ILE A 138 -11.22 -6.64 -6.90
CA ILE A 138 -11.92 -5.53 -6.26
C ILE A 138 -11.05 -4.29 -6.43
N LYS A 139 -11.46 -3.43 -7.36
CA LYS A 139 -10.73 -2.20 -7.66
C LYS A 139 -11.66 -1.20 -8.35
N PRO A 140 -11.37 0.09 -8.26
CA PRO A 140 -12.04 1.11 -9.06
C PRO A 140 -11.97 0.81 -10.57
N GLU A 141 -12.98 1.24 -11.30
CA GLU A 141 -13.01 1.09 -12.76
C GLU A 141 -11.83 1.82 -13.40
N LYS A 142 -11.10 1.12 -14.28
CA LYS A 142 -9.88 1.64 -14.94
C LYS A 142 -8.84 2.20 -13.96
N CYS A 143 -8.67 1.54 -12.81
CA CYS A 143 -7.83 2.01 -11.71
C CYS A 143 -6.41 2.38 -12.17
N SER A 144 -5.72 1.49 -12.88
CA SER A 144 -4.35 1.73 -13.36
C SER A 144 -4.27 2.92 -14.33
N GLU A 145 -5.23 3.03 -15.25
CA GLU A 145 -5.28 4.12 -16.22
C GLU A 145 -5.51 5.47 -15.54
N LYS A 146 -6.49 5.52 -14.61
CA LYS A 146 -6.81 6.72 -13.84
C LYS A 146 -5.63 7.15 -12.95
N LEU A 147 -4.94 6.23 -12.27
CA LEU A 147 -3.75 6.55 -11.49
C LEU A 147 -2.63 7.15 -12.34
N LEU A 148 -2.37 6.59 -13.51
CA LEU A 148 -1.37 7.14 -14.44
C LEU A 148 -1.78 8.53 -14.94
N GLU A 149 -3.07 8.74 -15.21
CA GLU A 149 -3.60 10.02 -15.65
C GLU A 149 -3.51 11.10 -14.55
N VAL A 150 -3.75 10.73 -13.29
CA VAL A 150 -3.54 11.60 -12.11
C VAL A 150 -2.10 12.10 -12.08
N VAL A 151 -1.12 11.20 -12.18
CA VAL A 151 0.30 11.56 -12.14
C VAL A 151 0.66 12.43 -13.36
N ARG A 152 0.20 12.07 -14.55
CA ARG A 152 0.47 12.79 -15.80
C ARG A 152 -0.06 14.23 -15.75
N LEU A 153 -1.31 14.41 -15.33
CA LEU A 153 -1.95 15.74 -15.26
C LEU A 153 -1.42 16.58 -14.12
N GLY A 154 -1.07 15.98 -12.99
CA GLY A 154 -0.47 16.68 -11.85
C GLY A 154 0.89 17.29 -12.14
N GLY A 155 1.55 16.92 -13.25
CA GLY A 155 2.88 17.40 -13.64
C GLY A 155 2.92 18.86 -14.14
N PHE A 156 1.78 19.54 -14.31
CA PHE A 156 1.72 20.93 -14.80
C PHE A 156 0.51 21.67 -14.23
N ALA A 157 0.68 22.98 -14.02
CA ALA A 157 -0.26 23.81 -13.25
C ALA A 157 -1.70 23.79 -13.80
N GLU A 158 -1.88 23.74 -15.12
CA GLU A 158 -3.19 23.71 -15.78
C GLU A 158 -3.90 22.36 -15.65
N GLY A 159 -3.15 21.32 -15.34
CA GLY A 159 -3.66 19.94 -15.20
C GLY A 159 -4.08 19.56 -13.78
N ILE A 160 -3.59 20.27 -12.76
CA ILE A 160 -3.77 19.92 -11.35
C ILE A 160 -5.24 19.75 -10.95
N GLU A 161 -6.12 20.66 -11.36
CA GLU A 161 -7.56 20.59 -11.03
C GLU A 161 -8.19 19.31 -11.59
N LYS A 162 -7.88 18.98 -12.83
CA LYS A 162 -8.38 17.75 -13.47
C LYS A 162 -7.77 16.50 -12.86
N SER A 163 -6.48 16.55 -12.51
CA SER A 163 -5.80 15.49 -11.78
C SER A 163 -6.51 15.20 -10.46
N TYR A 164 -6.79 16.22 -9.67
CA TYR A 164 -7.48 16.11 -8.40
C TYR A 164 -8.91 15.57 -8.55
N ALA A 165 -9.65 16.01 -9.57
CA ALA A 165 -11.00 15.49 -9.82
C ALA A 165 -11.01 13.97 -10.13
N ILE A 166 -10.05 13.49 -10.93
CA ILE A 166 -9.90 12.06 -11.20
C ILE A 166 -9.51 11.30 -9.92
N TRP A 167 -8.60 11.89 -9.14
CA TRP A 167 -8.17 11.34 -7.86
C TRP A 167 -9.31 11.19 -6.87
N SER A 168 -10.12 12.24 -6.67
CA SER A 168 -11.28 12.19 -5.78
C SER A 168 -12.24 11.08 -6.16
N GLY A 169 -12.54 10.92 -7.46
CA GLY A 169 -13.37 9.82 -7.94
C GLY A 169 -12.79 8.44 -7.66
N LEU A 170 -11.45 8.27 -7.75
CA LEU A 170 -10.80 7.00 -7.39
C LEU A 170 -10.94 6.68 -5.90
N VAL A 171 -10.79 7.69 -5.05
CA VAL A 171 -10.94 7.54 -3.59
C VAL A 171 -12.37 7.17 -3.22
N ASP A 172 -13.35 7.86 -3.81
CA ASP A 172 -14.77 7.60 -3.57
C ASP A 172 -15.15 6.17 -3.98
N GLU A 173 -14.74 5.72 -5.19
CA GLU A 173 -14.95 4.34 -5.65
C GLU A 173 -14.29 3.31 -4.70
N LEU A 174 -13.09 3.58 -4.20
CA LEU A 174 -12.41 2.68 -3.26
C LEU A 174 -13.16 2.57 -1.93
N LYS A 175 -13.68 3.69 -1.41
CA LYS A 175 -14.50 3.71 -0.18
C LYS A 175 -15.78 2.89 -0.34
N GLU A 176 -16.49 3.06 -1.45
CA GLU A 176 -17.68 2.25 -1.75
C GLU A 176 -17.37 0.76 -1.81
N LEU A 177 -16.31 0.37 -2.53
CA LEU A 177 -15.89 -1.02 -2.64
C LEU A 177 -15.43 -1.63 -1.31
N SER A 178 -14.86 -0.84 -0.42
CA SER A 178 -14.43 -1.31 0.90
C SER A 178 -15.60 -1.53 1.86
N SER A 179 -16.68 -0.74 1.77
CA SER A 179 -17.87 -0.84 2.62
C SER A 179 -18.74 -2.05 2.29
N ILE A 180 -18.84 -2.43 1.02
CA ILE A 180 -19.65 -3.59 0.56
C ILE A 180 -19.14 -4.93 1.12
N GLN A 181 -17.90 -4.98 1.60
CA GLN A 181 -17.25 -6.22 2.09
C GLN A 181 -17.24 -6.38 3.60
N CYS A 182 -17.82 -5.45 4.34
CA CYS A 182 -17.96 -5.53 5.79
C CYS A 182 -19.29 -6.22 6.23
N ASP A 183 -20.15 -6.60 5.28
CA ASP A 183 -21.36 -7.40 5.47
C ASP A 183 -21.12 -8.87 5.08
#